data_5dfd3c0e52f541faf701679522ce758f
#
_entry.id   5dfd3c0e52f541faf701679522ce758f
#
_cell.length_a   1.000
_cell.length_b   1.000
_cell.length_c   1.000
_cell.angle_alpha   90.00
_cell.angle_beta   90.00
_cell.angle_gamma   90.00
#
_symmetry.space_group_name_H-M   'P 1'
#
loop_
_entity.id
_entity.type
_entity.pdbx_description
1 polymer ?
#
loop_
_entity_poly.entity_id
_entity_poly.type
_entity_poly.pdbx_seq_one_letter_code
_entity_poly.pdbx_strand_id
1 'polypeptide(L)'
;MDIQNIDRVPAFITKDGSEIRELLAWRNSCIRNQTLAEARVPPGKATLAHRHIRSEEIYYILSGHGRMRIEDELRDVAAGDAIAIPPGAVHQITNTGAETLKFLCCCAPGYEHEDTEVVP
;
A
#
# COMPACT_ATOMS: atom_id res chain seq x y z
N MET A 1 5.08 21.77 -13.69
CA MET A 1 3.99 20.92 -13.18
C MET A 1 4.42 19.46 -13.22
N ASP A 2 4.36 18.78 -12.09
CA ASP A 2 4.74 17.35 -12.01
C ASP A 2 3.51 16.49 -12.23
N ILE A 3 3.52 15.70 -13.29
CA ILE A 3 2.44 14.78 -13.63
C ILE A 3 3.07 13.42 -13.94
N GLN A 4 2.60 12.37 -13.26
CA GLN A 4 3.00 11.00 -13.54
C GLN A 4 1.79 10.20 -13.98
N ASN A 5 2.03 9.27 -14.90
CA ASN A 5 0.98 8.37 -15.37
C ASN A 5 1.37 6.94 -15.00
N ILE A 6 0.40 6.18 -14.49
CA ILE A 6 0.63 4.80 -14.02
C ILE A 6 1.28 3.91 -15.09
N ASP A 7 0.97 4.15 -16.36
CA ASP A 7 1.49 3.34 -17.45
C ASP A 7 2.97 3.62 -17.76
N ARG A 8 3.53 4.68 -17.20
CA ARG A 8 4.93 5.09 -17.41
C ARG A 8 5.79 4.94 -16.16
N VAL A 9 5.18 4.61 -15.03
CA VAL A 9 5.90 4.45 -13.78
C VAL A 9 6.35 3.01 -13.66
N PRO A 10 7.67 2.74 -13.45
CA PRO A 10 8.17 1.38 -13.34
C PRO A 10 7.67 0.73 -12.04
N ALA A 11 7.37 -0.57 -12.13
CA ALA A 11 7.01 -1.36 -10.96
C ALA A 11 8.26 -1.88 -10.26
N PHE A 12 8.17 -2.02 -8.95
CA PHE A 12 9.19 -2.69 -8.15
C PHE A 12 8.52 -3.44 -7.00
N ILE A 13 9.28 -4.36 -6.39
CA ILE A 13 8.79 -5.13 -5.24
C ILE A 13 9.28 -4.45 -3.98
N THR A 14 8.35 -4.12 -3.08
CA THR A 14 8.69 -3.48 -1.81
C THR A 14 9.05 -4.51 -0.75
N LYS A 15 9.42 -3.99 0.43
CA LYS A 15 9.81 -4.80 1.59
C LYS A 15 8.70 -5.77 2.03
N ASP A 16 7.42 -5.39 1.85
CA ASP A 16 6.29 -6.24 2.22
C ASP A 16 5.93 -7.28 1.14
N GLY A 17 6.65 -7.31 0.03
CA GLY A 17 6.45 -8.26 -1.06
C GLY A 17 5.45 -7.84 -2.11
N SER A 18 4.77 -6.72 -1.95
CA SER A 18 3.82 -6.25 -2.96
C SER A 18 4.52 -5.61 -4.16
N GLU A 19 3.86 -5.64 -5.30
CA GLU A 19 4.29 -4.92 -6.50
C GLU A 19 3.77 -3.49 -6.43
N ILE A 20 4.68 -2.52 -6.46
CA ILE A 20 4.37 -1.11 -6.25
C ILE A 20 4.75 -0.29 -7.48
N ARG A 21 3.89 0.67 -7.81
CA ARG A 21 4.21 1.77 -8.71
C ARG A 21 4.08 3.07 -7.93
N GLU A 22 5.21 3.70 -7.63
CA GLU A 22 5.24 4.96 -6.89
C GLU A 22 4.86 6.09 -7.83
N LEU A 23 3.67 6.64 -7.66
CA LEU A 23 3.15 7.69 -8.55
C LEU A 23 3.78 9.04 -8.25
N LEU A 24 3.64 9.51 -7.00
CA LEU A 24 4.19 10.80 -6.59
C LEU A 24 4.89 10.65 -5.23
N ALA A 25 6.13 11.06 -5.20
CA ALA A 25 6.97 11.08 -4.01
C ALA A 25 8.02 12.19 -4.16
N TRP A 26 8.81 12.42 -3.12
CA TRP A 26 9.87 13.42 -3.21
C TRP A 26 10.93 13.08 -4.27
N ARG A 27 11.06 11.79 -4.61
CA ARG A 27 12.05 11.31 -5.59
C ARG A 27 11.71 11.73 -7.01
N ASN A 28 10.43 11.94 -7.31
CA ASN A 28 9.97 12.19 -8.69
C ASN A 28 9.08 13.42 -8.85
N SER A 29 8.96 14.24 -7.80
CA SER A 29 8.02 15.36 -7.82
C SER A 29 8.35 16.39 -6.74
N CYS A 30 7.56 17.47 -6.71
CA CYS A 30 7.65 18.51 -5.69
C CYS A 30 6.95 18.13 -4.36
N ILE A 31 6.36 16.94 -4.28
CA ILE A 31 5.67 16.47 -3.07
C ILE A 31 6.70 16.18 -1.97
N ARG A 32 6.42 16.64 -0.74
CA ARG A 32 7.37 16.50 0.38
C ARG A 32 6.78 15.85 1.63
N ASN A 33 5.46 15.92 1.82
CA ASN A 33 4.83 15.51 3.08
C ASN A 33 4.05 14.20 2.97
N GLN A 34 3.96 13.62 1.80
CA GLN A 34 3.18 12.41 1.55
C GLN A 34 3.71 11.68 0.31
N THR A 35 3.25 10.45 0.13
CA THR A 35 3.49 9.68 -1.10
C THR A 35 2.19 9.05 -1.55
N LEU A 36 2.06 8.88 -2.86
CA LEU A 36 0.95 8.15 -3.47
C LEU A 36 1.54 7.05 -4.35
N ALA A 37 1.10 5.81 -4.10
CA ALA A 37 1.52 4.65 -4.88
C ALA A 37 0.34 3.75 -5.19
N GLU A 38 0.47 2.94 -6.23
CA GLU A 38 -0.48 1.86 -6.52
C GLU A 38 0.19 0.53 -6.20
N ALA A 39 -0.50 -0.31 -5.43
CA ALA A 39 -0.05 -1.64 -5.08
C ALA A 39 -0.89 -2.70 -5.79
N ARG A 40 -0.26 -3.80 -6.15
CA ARG A 40 -0.91 -4.95 -6.77
C ARG A 40 -0.49 -6.22 -6.06
N VAL A 41 -1.48 -7.07 -5.73
CA VAL A 41 -1.26 -8.35 -5.09
C VAL A 41 -1.98 -9.42 -5.92
N PRO A 42 -1.25 -10.42 -6.45
CA PRO A 42 -1.87 -11.48 -7.25
C PRO A 42 -2.85 -12.33 -6.45
N PRO A 43 -3.76 -13.06 -7.12
CA PRO A 43 -4.69 -13.97 -6.44
C PRO A 43 -3.96 -14.98 -5.55
N GLY A 44 -4.50 -15.20 -4.35
CA GLY A 44 -3.96 -16.15 -3.40
C GLY A 44 -2.70 -15.70 -2.68
N LYS A 45 -2.23 -14.49 -2.94
CA LYS A 45 -1.04 -13.93 -2.30
C LYS A 45 -1.44 -12.89 -1.25
N ALA A 46 -0.48 -12.55 -0.41
CA ALA A 46 -0.63 -11.56 0.64
C ALA A 46 0.65 -10.74 0.73
N THR A 47 0.53 -9.52 1.24
CA THR A 47 1.71 -8.79 1.70
C THR A 47 2.26 -9.47 2.95
N LEU A 48 3.53 -9.25 3.25
CA LEU A 48 4.07 -9.64 4.55
C LEU A 48 3.45 -8.72 5.61
N ALA A 49 3.24 -9.25 6.82
CA ALA A 49 2.82 -8.42 7.93
C ALA A 49 3.92 -7.40 8.24
N HIS A 50 3.56 -6.13 8.31
CA HIS A 50 4.52 -5.05 8.47
C HIS A 50 3.88 -3.84 9.14
N ARG A 51 4.72 -2.88 9.51
CA ARG A 51 4.26 -1.60 10.06
C ARG A 51 5.17 -0.47 9.60
N HIS A 52 4.63 0.73 9.59
CA HIS A 52 5.40 1.96 9.40
C HIS A 52 5.47 2.67 10.75
N ILE A 53 6.68 3.02 11.19
CA ILE A 53 6.88 3.56 12.54
C ILE A 53 6.29 4.97 12.66
N ARG A 54 6.54 5.83 11.66
CA ARG A 54 6.12 7.23 11.68
C ARG A 54 4.93 7.52 10.79
N SER A 55 4.84 6.85 9.63
CA SER A 55 3.80 7.15 8.65
C SER A 55 2.46 6.58 9.07
N GLU A 56 1.42 7.38 8.98
CA GLU A 56 0.08 6.84 8.84
C GLU A 56 -0.16 6.50 7.37
N GLU A 57 -1.10 5.61 7.09
CA GLU A 57 -1.33 5.15 5.74
C GLU A 57 -2.83 5.00 5.47
N ILE A 58 -3.22 5.29 4.22
CA ILE A 58 -4.57 5.00 3.74
C ILE A 58 -4.44 4.05 2.56
N TYR A 59 -5.20 2.95 2.58
CA TYR A 59 -5.43 2.13 1.39
C TYR A 59 -6.79 2.48 0.80
N TYR A 60 -6.85 2.63 -0.51
CA TYR A 60 -8.12 2.75 -1.22
C TYR A 60 -8.18 1.66 -2.28
N ILE A 61 -9.12 0.72 -2.14
CA ILE A 61 -9.24 -0.44 -3.02
C ILE A 61 -9.85 -0.01 -4.35
N LEU A 62 -9.11 -0.22 -5.44
CA LEU A 62 -9.54 0.10 -6.80
C LEU A 62 -10.29 -1.06 -7.44
N SER A 63 -9.80 -2.29 -7.25
CA SER A 63 -10.40 -3.49 -7.84
C SER A 63 -10.01 -4.73 -7.05
N GLY A 64 -10.87 -5.75 -7.11
CA GLY A 64 -10.63 -7.02 -6.45
C GLY A 64 -11.25 -7.12 -5.07
N HIS A 65 -10.92 -8.21 -4.39
CA HIS A 65 -11.42 -8.54 -3.04
C HIS A 65 -10.24 -8.95 -2.18
N GLY A 66 -10.26 -8.55 -0.92
CA GLY A 66 -9.20 -8.89 0.00
C GLY A 66 -9.70 -9.09 1.41
N ARG A 67 -8.78 -9.54 2.26
CA ARG A 67 -8.96 -9.55 3.70
C ARG A 67 -7.87 -8.69 4.32
N MET A 68 -8.31 -7.65 5.00
CA MET A 68 -7.40 -6.73 5.69
C MET A 68 -7.27 -7.13 7.14
N ARG A 69 -6.01 -7.19 7.61
CA ARG A 69 -5.69 -7.34 9.01
C ARG A 69 -5.00 -6.07 9.49
N ILE A 70 -5.50 -5.52 10.61
CA ILE A 70 -4.79 -4.46 11.37
C ILE A 70 -4.77 -4.94 12.82
N GLU A 71 -3.56 -5.16 13.34
CA GLU A 71 -3.35 -5.79 14.64
C GLU A 71 -4.14 -7.11 14.72
N ASP A 72 -5.10 -7.22 15.63
CA ASP A 72 -5.91 -8.44 15.80
C ASP A 72 -7.24 -8.40 15.04
N GLU A 73 -7.53 -7.31 14.35
CA GLU A 73 -8.79 -7.14 13.63
C GLU A 73 -8.67 -7.62 12.20
N LEU A 74 -9.64 -8.40 11.75
CA LEU A 74 -9.74 -8.91 10.38
C LEU A 74 -11.05 -8.46 9.77
N ARG A 75 -11.01 -7.92 8.56
CA ARG A 75 -12.21 -7.55 7.80
C ARG A 75 -12.03 -7.84 6.32
N ASP A 76 -13.12 -8.26 5.68
CA ASP A 76 -13.17 -8.36 4.24
C ASP A 76 -13.30 -6.94 3.63
N VAL A 77 -12.58 -6.70 2.55
CA VAL A 77 -12.58 -5.43 1.83
C VAL A 77 -12.75 -5.67 0.34
N ALA A 78 -13.28 -4.66 -0.36
CA ALA A 78 -13.53 -4.73 -1.80
C ALA A 78 -13.38 -3.33 -2.41
N ALA A 79 -13.52 -3.27 -3.73
CA ALA A 79 -13.43 -2.01 -4.47
C ALA A 79 -14.32 -0.92 -3.84
N GLY A 80 -13.75 0.27 -3.66
CA GLY A 80 -14.42 1.41 -3.05
C GLY A 80 -14.18 1.55 -1.55
N ASP A 81 -13.60 0.55 -0.89
CA ASP A 81 -13.27 0.65 0.54
C ASP A 81 -12.00 1.46 0.75
N ALA A 82 -12.05 2.36 1.72
CA ALA A 82 -10.89 3.10 2.21
C ALA A 82 -10.55 2.59 3.62
N ILE A 83 -9.27 2.31 3.84
CA ILE A 83 -8.78 1.70 5.08
C ILE A 83 -7.78 2.65 5.73
N ALA A 84 -8.01 3.01 6.99
CA ALA A 84 -7.11 3.86 7.77
C ALA A 84 -6.15 2.99 8.58
N ILE A 85 -4.85 3.24 8.43
CA ILE A 85 -3.80 2.50 9.12
C ILE A 85 -2.99 3.48 9.95
N PRO A 86 -3.12 3.42 11.29
CA PRO A 86 -2.35 4.33 12.16
C PRO A 86 -0.85 4.04 12.14
N PRO A 87 -0.02 5.01 12.52
CA PRO A 87 1.42 4.76 12.69
C PRO A 87 1.66 3.62 13.69
N GLY A 88 2.61 2.75 13.37
CA GLY A 88 2.99 1.63 14.25
C GLY A 88 2.07 0.42 14.20
N ALA A 89 0.89 0.52 13.57
CA ALA A 89 -0.05 -0.59 13.51
C ALA A 89 0.42 -1.66 12.52
N VAL A 90 0.55 -2.89 12.99
CA VAL A 90 0.92 -4.04 12.14
C VAL A 90 -0.26 -4.36 11.24
N HIS A 91 -0.01 -4.45 9.95
CA HIS A 91 -1.05 -4.72 8.97
C HIS A 91 -0.58 -5.66 7.87
N GLN A 92 -1.56 -6.30 7.25
CA GLN A 92 -1.35 -7.25 6.16
C GLN A 92 -2.64 -7.32 5.34
N ILE A 93 -2.50 -7.38 4.03
CA ILE A 93 -3.65 -7.59 3.16
C ILE A 93 -3.45 -8.85 2.33
N THR A 94 -4.50 -9.66 2.23
CA THR A 94 -4.51 -10.91 1.47
C THR A 94 -5.50 -10.78 0.33
N ASN A 95 -5.10 -11.18 -0.89
CA ASN A 95 -6.02 -11.25 -2.01
C ASN A 95 -6.87 -12.52 -1.87
N THR A 96 -8.17 -12.37 -1.64
CA THR A 96 -9.12 -13.47 -1.48
C THR A 96 -9.97 -13.70 -2.73
N GLY A 97 -9.75 -12.91 -3.79
CA GLY A 97 -10.49 -13.00 -5.04
C GLY A 97 -9.77 -13.79 -6.12
N ALA A 98 -10.36 -13.81 -7.30
CA ALA A 98 -9.80 -14.49 -8.48
C ALA A 98 -9.01 -13.57 -9.40
N GLU A 99 -9.05 -12.26 -9.14
CA GLU A 99 -8.36 -11.24 -9.94
C GLU A 99 -7.30 -10.55 -9.10
N THR A 100 -6.41 -9.80 -9.76
CA THR A 100 -5.42 -8.96 -9.05
C THR A 100 -6.12 -7.98 -8.13
N LEU A 101 -5.70 -7.95 -6.87
CA LEU A 101 -6.12 -6.92 -5.92
C LEU A 101 -5.26 -5.69 -6.16
N LYS A 102 -5.92 -4.57 -6.44
CA LYS A 102 -5.26 -3.32 -6.77
C LYS A 102 -5.76 -2.23 -5.84
N PHE A 103 -4.83 -1.49 -5.25
CA PHE A 103 -5.20 -0.42 -4.31
C PHE A 103 -4.19 0.70 -4.33
N LEU A 104 -4.66 1.89 -3.97
CA LEU A 104 -3.79 3.04 -3.75
C LEU A 104 -3.29 3.05 -2.31
N CYS A 105 -2.06 3.50 -2.13
CA CYS A 105 -1.44 3.70 -0.83
C CYS A 105 -1.04 5.17 -0.69
N CYS A 106 -1.56 5.84 0.33
CA CYS A 106 -1.15 7.19 0.69
C CYS A 106 -0.44 7.13 2.03
N CYS A 107 0.81 7.55 2.08
CA CYS A 107 1.59 7.60 3.32
C CYS A 107 1.92 9.06 3.66
N ALA A 108 1.75 9.43 4.93
CA ALA A 108 2.12 10.74 5.47
C ALA A 108 2.66 10.59 6.89
N PRO A 109 3.92 11.00 7.16
CA PRO A 109 4.97 11.38 6.22
C PRO A 109 5.15 10.37 5.10
N GLY A 110 5.76 10.79 3.99
CA GLY A 110 5.91 9.95 2.81
C GLY A 110 6.61 8.63 3.12
N TYR A 111 6.27 7.61 2.33
CA TYR A 111 6.86 6.28 2.47
C TYR A 111 8.38 6.33 2.40
N GLU A 112 9.01 5.67 3.38
CA GLU A 112 10.45 5.41 3.42
C GLU A 112 10.69 3.95 3.77
N HIS A 113 11.64 3.36 3.07
CA HIS A 113 12.01 1.96 3.29
C HIS A 113 12.49 1.74 4.73
N GLU A 114 13.26 2.71 5.27
CA GLU A 114 13.81 2.65 6.62
C GLU A 114 12.73 2.78 7.70
N ASP A 115 11.58 3.37 7.37
CA ASP A 115 10.44 3.51 8.29
C ASP A 115 9.54 2.26 8.31
N THR A 116 9.86 1.26 7.50
CA THR A 116 9.06 0.06 7.34
C THR A 116 9.72 -1.13 8.01
N GLU A 117 9.00 -1.79 8.91
CA GLU A 117 9.44 -3.02 9.59
C GLU A 117 8.54 -4.18 9.20
N VAL A 118 9.13 -5.24 8.69
CA VAL A 118 8.45 -6.53 8.51
C VAL A 118 8.45 -7.24 9.85
N VAL A 119 7.30 -7.77 10.26
CA VAL A 119 7.15 -8.48 11.53
C VAL A 119 6.88 -9.96 11.28
N PRO A 120 7.42 -10.85 12.13
CA PRO A 120 7.21 -12.29 11.98
C PRO A 120 5.77 -12.74 12.24
#